data_1387759f5236c6b237e5781144d43161
#
_entry.id   1387759f5236c6b237e5781144d43161
#
_cell.length_a   1.000
_cell.length_b   1.000
_cell.length_c   1.000
_cell.angle_alpha   90.00
_cell.angle_beta   90.00
_cell.angle_gamma   90.00
#
_symmetry.space_group_name_H-M   'P 1'
#
loop_
_entity.id
_entity.type
_entity.pdbx_description
1 polymer ?
#
loop_
_entity_poly.entity_id
_entity_poly.type
_entity_poly.pdbx_seq_one_letter_code
_entity_poly.pdbx_strand_id
1 'polypeptide(L)'
;PEELDEKLPSKVKHQLAQKHVKFYIINAEDVDKELKLNGKTNAVLQAAFFKLANIIPIDTAVKYMKEMIVKSYGKKGEDVVNKNFAAVDAGLDKIVEVPVPESWATCPDDAPVVKDVPDFVRDVVMPMNACDGDALPVSAFNGREDGHFPLGTAAYEKRGVAVSVPVWDAAKCIQCNQCSYVCPHATIRPVLLTDEEAAAAPANFGAVPGKANLAGKYQFKMQVSPLDCLGCGSCVNICPTKALEMVPLGTQLDEAPNWEYAVALPQKENPMDKYTVKGSQFEKPLLEFSGACAGCAGCGETPYIKLVTQLFGDRMYVANATGCTSIWGGSAPSMPYTTNEKGQGPAWCNSLFEDNAEFGLGMFMGQKHRREALAKKIKGLVDLGVLAEEAQAWLDTKEEGEASKATSAALLAAAKAYAGDNAEAKAICDAIVEGYDLLVKKSQWIFGGDGWAYDIGY
;
A
#
# COMPACT_ATOMS: atom_id res chain seq x y z
N PRO A 1 -4.83 -18.86 -29.07
CA PRO A 1 -6.22 -18.59 -29.49
C PRO A 1 -7.23 -19.49 -28.77
N GLU A 2 -6.92 -20.77 -28.52
CA GLU A 2 -7.85 -21.79 -28.03
C GLU A 2 -8.39 -21.50 -26.62
N GLU A 3 -7.65 -20.78 -25.80
CA GLU A 3 -8.02 -20.45 -24.43
C GLU A 3 -8.85 -19.17 -24.32
N LEU A 4 -8.99 -18.40 -25.39
CA LEU A 4 -9.59 -17.06 -25.35
C LEU A 4 -11.07 -17.11 -25.01
N ASP A 5 -11.78 -18.15 -25.48
CA ASP A 5 -13.20 -18.31 -25.19
C ASP A 5 -13.47 -18.56 -23.70
N GLU A 6 -12.56 -19.23 -23.01
CA GLU A 6 -12.66 -19.49 -21.58
C GLU A 6 -12.17 -18.33 -20.73
N LYS A 7 -11.08 -17.67 -21.16
CA LYS A 7 -10.37 -16.68 -20.33
C LYS A 7 -10.81 -15.24 -20.52
N LEU A 8 -11.44 -14.89 -21.67
CA LEU A 8 -11.91 -13.52 -21.89
C LEU A 8 -13.17 -13.22 -21.09
N PRO A 9 -13.22 -12.11 -20.34
CA PRO A 9 -14.44 -11.64 -19.69
C PRO A 9 -15.58 -11.44 -20.68
N SER A 10 -16.82 -11.73 -20.28
CA SER A 10 -18.01 -11.56 -21.12
C SER A 10 -18.15 -10.15 -21.67
N LYS A 11 -17.88 -9.11 -20.85
CA LYS A 11 -17.90 -7.70 -21.28
C LYS A 11 -16.95 -7.43 -22.45
N VAL A 12 -15.76 -8.05 -22.46
CA VAL A 12 -14.78 -7.93 -23.57
C VAL A 12 -15.30 -8.66 -24.81
N LYS A 13 -15.80 -9.88 -24.65
CA LYS A 13 -16.40 -10.67 -25.75
C LYS A 13 -17.53 -9.89 -26.43
N HIS A 14 -18.47 -9.33 -25.64
CA HIS A 14 -19.57 -8.51 -26.15
C HIS A 14 -19.06 -7.32 -26.96
N GLN A 15 -18.08 -6.57 -26.45
CA GLN A 15 -17.54 -5.42 -27.15
C GLN A 15 -16.84 -5.80 -28.47
N LEU A 16 -16.05 -6.88 -28.47
CA LEU A 16 -15.37 -7.35 -29.68
C LEU A 16 -16.38 -7.73 -30.77
N ALA A 17 -17.42 -8.48 -30.41
CA ALA A 17 -18.41 -8.96 -31.36
C ALA A 17 -19.37 -7.85 -31.82
N GLN A 18 -19.95 -7.08 -30.88
CA GLN A 18 -20.94 -6.03 -31.19
C GLN A 18 -20.34 -4.87 -32.01
N LYS A 19 -19.05 -4.53 -31.79
CA LYS A 19 -18.35 -3.47 -32.52
C LYS A 19 -17.62 -3.99 -33.74
N HIS A 20 -17.72 -5.29 -34.07
CA HIS A 20 -16.99 -5.93 -35.16
C HIS A 20 -15.49 -5.61 -35.19
N VAL A 21 -14.85 -5.71 -34.02
CA VAL A 21 -13.46 -5.37 -33.81
C VAL A 21 -12.57 -6.43 -34.46
N LYS A 22 -11.57 -6.00 -35.24
CA LYS A 22 -10.49 -6.89 -35.67
C LYS A 22 -9.58 -7.18 -34.48
N PHE A 23 -9.52 -8.43 -34.08
CA PHE A 23 -8.79 -8.84 -32.89
C PHE A 23 -7.52 -9.59 -33.27
N TYR A 24 -6.40 -9.17 -32.71
CA TYR A 24 -5.09 -9.76 -32.96
C TYR A 24 -4.40 -10.07 -31.63
N ILE A 25 -3.65 -11.15 -31.63
CA ILE A 25 -2.79 -11.52 -30.49
C ILE A 25 -1.36 -11.78 -30.94
N ILE A 26 -0.42 -11.60 -30.03
CA ILE A 26 0.98 -12.01 -30.19
C ILE A 26 1.50 -12.54 -28.87
N ASN A 27 2.15 -13.72 -28.87
CA ASN A 27 2.82 -14.25 -27.71
C ASN A 27 4.24 -13.67 -27.59
N ALA A 28 4.36 -12.51 -26.97
CA ALA A 28 5.65 -11.85 -26.79
C ALA A 28 6.58 -12.54 -25.79
N GLU A 29 6.03 -13.36 -24.87
CA GLU A 29 6.83 -14.15 -23.94
C GLU A 29 7.59 -15.28 -24.61
N ASP A 30 6.98 -15.95 -25.59
CA ASP A 30 7.66 -16.98 -26.36
C ASP A 30 8.76 -16.38 -27.23
N VAL A 31 8.53 -15.17 -27.77
CA VAL A 31 9.57 -14.42 -28.50
C VAL A 31 10.72 -14.05 -27.55
N ASP A 32 10.40 -13.61 -26.32
CA ASP A 32 11.41 -13.30 -25.30
C ASP A 32 12.27 -14.52 -24.96
N LYS A 33 11.65 -15.68 -24.72
CA LYS A 33 12.35 -16.94 -24.41
C LYS A 33 13.26 -17.37 -25.57
N GLU A 34 12.75 -17.31 -26.80
CA GLU A 34 13.48 -17.71 -28.01
C GLU A 34 14.69 -16.81 -28.28
N LEU A 35 14.51 -15.50 -28.19
CA LEU A 35 15.55 -14.50 -28.48
C LEU A 35 16.38 -14.08 -27.25
N LYS A 36 16.01 -14.55 -26.05
CA LYS A 36 16.65 -14.22 -24.75
C LYS A 36 16.70 -12.70 -24.53
N LEU A 37 15.55 -12.04 -24.64
CA LEU A 37 15.42 -10.58 -24.49
C LEU A 37 15.39 -10.12 -23.04
N ASN A 38 15.36 -11.04 -22.08
CA ASN A 38 15.30 -10.76 -20.64
C ASN A 38 14.09 -9.87 -20.24
N GLY A 39 12.90 -10.23 -20.71
CA GLY A 39 11.65 -9.52 -20.46
C GLY A 39 11.43 -8.25 -21.29
N LYS A 40 12.33 -7.94 -22.25
CA LYS A 40 12.25 -6.70 -23.02
C LYS A 40 11.50 -6.90 -24.33
N THR A 41 10.20 -6.98 -24.27
CA THR A 41 9.31 -7.26 -25.42
C THR A 41 8.82 -6.00 -26.16
N ASN A 42 9.23 -4.81 -25.74
CA ASN A 42 8.78 -3.55 -26.33
C ASN A 42 8.99 -3.44 -27.85
N ALA A 43 10.12 -3.90 -28.37
CA ALA A 43 10.40 -3.86 -29.81
C ALA A 43 9.45 -4.78 -30.60
N VAL A 44 9.10 -5.95 -30.01
CA VAL A 44 8.12 -6.89 -30.58
C VAL A 44 6.75 -6.24 -30.71
N LEU A 45 6.26 -5.66 -29.60
CA LEU A 45 4.93 -5.03 -29.56
C LEU A 45 4.86 -3.76 -30.43
N GLN A 46 5.93 -2.97 -30.47
CA GLN A 46 6.01 -1.77 -31.31
C GLN A 46 5.95 -2.11 -32.79
N ALA A 47 6.65 -3.16 -33.24
CA ALA A 47 6.60 -3.64 -34.62
C ALA A 47 5.19 -4.12 -34.99
N ALA A 48 4.56 -4.91 -34.10
CA ALA A 48 3.18 -5.35 -34.26
C ALA A 48 2.21 -4.16 -34.40
N PHE A 49 2.37 -3.14 -33.56
CA PHE A 49 1.57 -1.93 -33.63
C PHE A 49 1.68 -1.22 -35.01
N PHE A 50 2.90 -0.96 -35.47
CA PHE A 50 3.07 -0.28 -36.77
C PHE A 50 2.51 -1.08 -37.93
N LYS A 51 2.64 -2.42 -37.90
CA LYS A 51 2.05 -3.29 -38.92
C LYS A 51 0.53 -3.21 -38.94
N LEU A 52 -0.12 -3.24 -37.80
CA LEU A 52 -1.59 -3.26 -37.69
C LEU A 52 -2.20 -1.87 -37.86
N ALA A 53 -1.60 -0.84 -37.27
CA ALA A 53 -2.12 0.53 -37.32
C ALA A 53 -1.92 1.20 -38.70
N ASN A 54 -0.91 0.77 -39.46
CA ASN A 54 -0.60 1.27 -40.81
C ASN A 54 -0.56 2.80 -40.90
N ILE A 55 -0.02 3.49 -39.90
CA ILE A 55 0.06 4.94 -39.79
C ILE A 55 1.11 5.49 -40.79
N ILE A 56 2.20 4.74 -40.95
CA ILE A 56 3.27 4.99 -41.91
C ILE A 56 3.58 3.68 -42.66
N PRO A 57 4.15 3.74 -43.89
CA PRO A 57 4.55 2.53 -44.62
C PRO A 57 5.44 1.64 -43.74
N ILE A 58 5.12 0.34 -43.68
CA ILE A 58 5.77 -0.58 -42.73
C ILE A 58 7.29 -0.67 -42.91
N ASP A 59 7.76 -0.62 -44.16
CA ASP A 59 9.20 -0.64 -44.47
C ASP A 59 9.91 0.59 -43.85
N THR A 60 9.22 1.74 -43.89
CA THR A 60 9.71 3.00 -43.30
C THR A 60 9.75 2.88 -41.76
N ALA A 61 8.70 2.32 -41.15
CA ALA A 61 8.64 2.08 -39.70
C ALA A 61 9.79 1.16 -39.26
N VAL A 62 9.96 0.02 -39.94
CA VAL A 62 11.02 -0.95 -39.64
C VAL A 62 12.41 -0.32 -39.77
N LYS A 63 12.62 0.47 -40.84
CA LYS A 63 13.89 1.19 -41.00
C LYS A 63 14.19 2.08 -39.80
N TYR A 64 13.23 2.93 -39.40
CA TYR A 64 13.42 3.85 -38.28
C TYR A 64 13.58 3.11 -36.95
N MET A 65 12.85 2.03 -36.72
CA MET A 65 13.03 1.18 -35.51
C MET A 65 14.45 0.62 -35.47
N LYS A 66 14.95 0.06 -36.58
CA LYS A 66 16.30 -0.50 -36.65
C LYS A 66 17.40 0.58 -36.50
N GLU A 67 17.23 1.76 -37.07
CA GLU A 67 18.11 2.91 -36.86
C GLU A 67 18.16 3.35 -35.38
N MET A 68 17.02 3.44 -34.72
CA MET A 68 16.93 3.79 -33.31
C MET A 68 17.55 2.72 -32.39
N ILE A 69 17.40 1.44 -32.74
CA ILE A 69 18.07 0.34 -32.04
C ILE A 69 19.59 0.50 -32.13
N VAL A 70 20.15 0.76 -33.30
CA VAL A 70 21.58 1.00 -33.48
C VAL A 70 22.04 2.20 -32.66
N LYS A 71 21.31 3.30 -32.68
CA LYS A 71 21.62 4.51 -31.91
C LYS A 71 21.62 4.24 -30.38
N SER A 72 20.64 3.47 -29.89
CA SER A 72 20.45 3.22 -28.46
C SER A 72 21.35 2.12 -27.92
N TYR A 73 21.60 1.08 -28.71
CA TYR A 73 22.28 -0.12 -28.26
C TYR A 73 23.61 -0.43 -28.98
N GLY A 74 24.00 0.33 -29.99
CA GLY A 74 25.25 0.09 -30.73
C GLY A 74 26.49 0.00 -29.85
N LYS A 75 26.57 0.81 -28.80
CA LYS A 75 27.66 0.79 -27.82
C LYS A 75 27.68 -0.49 -26.94
N LYS A 76 26.57 -1.26 -26.93
CA LYS A 76 26.47 -2.52 -26.14
C LYS A 76 26.90 -3.77 -26.91
N GLY A 77 27.29 -3.60 -28.18
CA GLY A 77 27.77 -4.66 -29.07
C GLY A 77 26.74 -5.16 -30.08
N GLU A 78 27.22 -5.74 -31.16
CA GLU A 78 26.42 -6.21 -32.28
C GLU A 78 25.41 -7.30 -31.90
N ASP A 79 25.74 -8.18 -30.95
CA ASP A 79 24.83 -9.23 -30.50
C ASP A 79 23.51 -8.64 -29.92
N VAL A 80 23.61 -7.53 -29.15
CA VAL A 80 22.44 -6.85 -28.59
C VAL A 80 21.62 -6.18 -29.70
N VAL A 81 22.27 -5.56 -30.68
CA VAL A 81 21.61 -4.94 -31.83
C VAL A 81 20.87 -5.99 -32.66
N ASN A 82 21.51 -7.10 -32.98
CA ASN A 82 20.94 -8.18 -33.79
C ASN A 82 19.75 -8.85 -33.09
N LYS A 83 19.79 -9.07 -31.77
CA LYS A 83 18.66 -9.58 -30.99
C LYS A 83 17.46 -8.64 -31.05
N ASN A 84 17.68 -7.32 -30.97
CA ASN A 84 16.60 -6.35 -31.09
C ASN A 84 16.05 -6.25 -32.51
N PHE A 85 16.90 -6.45 -33.54
CA PHE A 85 16.42 -6.55 -34.92
C PHE A 85 15.52 -7.78 -35.09
N ALA A 86 15.95 -8.93 -34.60
CA ALA A 86 15.16 -10.16 -34.62
C ALA A 86 13.84 -10.00 -33.85
N ALA A 87 13.81 -9.21 -32.77
CA ALA A 87 12.60 -8.89 -32.03
C ALA A 87 11.61 -8.05 -32.87
N VAL A 88 12.11 -7.08 -33.67
CA VAL A 88 11.28 -6.32 -34.61
C VAL A 88 10.68 -7.25 -35.66
N ASP A 89 11.52 -8.11 -36.29
CA ASP A 89 11.08 -9.01 -37.33
C ASP A 89 10.06 -10.04 -36.79
N ALA A 90 10.28 -10.59 -35.57
CA ALA A 90 9.32 -11.47 -34.91
C ALA A 90 7.98 -10.77 -34.57
N GLY A 91 8.03 -9.47 -34.22
CA GLY A 91 6.86 -8.66 -34.00
C GLY A 91 5.99 -8.48 -35.24
N LEU A 92 6.61 -8.53 -36.42
CA LEU A 92 5.87 -8.49 -37.69
C LEU A 92 5.28 -9.87 -38.07
N ASP A 93 6.01 -10.94 -37.80
CA ASP A 93 5.69 -12.25 -38.35
C ASP A 93 4.77 -13.10 -37.42
N LYS A 94 4.85 -12.90 -36.10
CA LYS A 94 4.12 -13.72 -35.11
C LYS A 94 2.77 -13.15 -34.68
N ILE A 95 2.23 -12.17 -35.39
CA ILE A 95 0.87 -11.67 -35.16
C ILE A 95 -0.14 -12.70 -35.68
N VAL A 96 -1.11 -13.03 -34.86
CA VAL A 96 -2.21 -13.93 -35.21
C VAL A 96 -3.52 -13.16 -35.18
N GLU A 97 -4.27 -13.16 -36.28
CA GLU A 97 -5.64 -12.65 -36.31
C GLU A 97 -6.54 -13.70 -35.66
N VAL A 98 -7.36 -13.27 -34.71
CA VAL A 98 -8.31 -14.13 -34.01
C VAL A 98 -9.70 -13.86 -34.56
N PRO A 99 -10.37 -14.85 -35.19
CA PRO A 99 -11.76 -14.71 -35.58
C PRO A 99 -12.62 -14.45 -34.35
N VAL A 100 -13.41 -13.38 -34.37
CA VAL A 100 -14.36 -13.04 -33.31
C VAL A 100 -15.68 -13.76 -33.59
N PRO A 101 -16.11 -14.76 -32.78
CA PRO A 101 -17.37 -15.46 -33.02
C PRO A 101 -18.57 -14.54 -32.78
N GLU A 102 -19.59 -14.65 -33.62
CA GLU A 102 -20.86 -13.92 -33.42
C GLU A 102 -21.54 -14.30 -32.11
N SER A 103 -21.35 -15.53 -31.64
CA SER A 103 -21.86 -16.00 -30.35
C SER A 103 -21.35 -15.19 -29.14
N TRP A 104 -20.23 -14.50 -29.27
CA TRP A 104 -19.73 -13.62 -28.20
C TRP A 104 -20.62 -12.39 -28.00
N ALA A 105 -21.39 -11.96 -28.99
CA ALA A 105 -22.31 -10.82 -28.85
C ALA A 105 -23.41 -11.04 -27.82
N THR A 106 -23.74 -12.29 -27.55
CA THR A 106 -24.87 -12.71 -26.68
C THR A 106 -24.46 -13.77 -25.65
N CYS A 107 -23.17 -13.97 -25.41
CA CYS A 107 -22.72 -14.91 -24.38
C CYS A 107 -23.24 -14.45 -22.99
N PRO A 108 -23.48 -15.39 -22.06
CA PRO A 108 -23.90 -15.03 -20.70
C PRO A 108 -22.89 -14.10 -20.04
N ASP A 109 -23.39 -13.15 -19.26
CA ASP A 109 -22.53 -12.30 -18.44
C ASP A 109 -21.79 -13.16 -17.40
N ASP A 110 -20.57 -12.75 -17.08
CA ASP A 110 -19.83 -13.36 -15.99
C ASP A 110 -20.61 -13.21 -14.69
N ALA A 111 -20.60 -14.25 -13.87
CA ALA A 111 -21.22 -14.18 -12.56
C ALA A 111 -20.62 -13.01 -11.74
N PRO A 112 -21.45 -12.17 -11.11
CA PRO A 112 -20.94 -11.08 -10.31
C PRO A 112 -20.10 -11.64 -9.16
N VAL A 113 -18.86 -11.16 -9.04
CA VAL A 113 -18.01 -11.47 -7.88
C VAL A 113 -18.54 -10.65 -6.71
N VAL A 114 -19.38 -11.27 -5.88
CA VAL A 114 -19.84 -10.66 -4.62
C VAL A 114 -18.68 -10.72 -3.63
N LYS A 115 -18.10 -9.57 -3.36
CA LYS A 115 -17.09 -9.41 -2.30
C LYS A 115 -17.79 -8.87 -1.07
N ASP A 116 -17.54 -9.48 0.08
CA ASP A 116 -17.91 -8.93 1.39
C ASP A 116 -16.95 -7.78 1.71
N VAL A 117 -17.35 -6.56 1.34
CA VAL A 117 -16.54 -5.35 1.50
C VAL A 117 -17.43 -4.22 2.02
N PRO A 118 -16.86 -3.20 2.68
CA PRO A 118 -17.62 -2.04 3.12
C PRO A 118 -18.39 -1.34 1.98
N ASP A 119 -19.53 -0.76 2.30
CA ASP A 119 -20.42 -0.11 1.31
C ASP A 119 -19.68 0.92 0.44
N PHE A 120 -18.86 1.78 1.04
CA PHE A 120 -18.09 2.76 0.28
C PHE A 120 -17.12 2.12 -0.71
N VAL A 121 -16.51 0.99 -0.34
CA VAL A 121 -15.63 0.24 -1.25
C VAL A 121 -16.44 -0.33 -2.41
N ARG A 122 -17.58 -0.96 -2.13
CA ARG A 122 -18.45 -1.55 -3.14
C ARG A 122 -19.05 -0.49 -4.09
N ASP A 123 -19.56 0.59 -3.52
CA ASP A 123 -20.40 1.54 -4.24
C ASP A 123 -19.63 2.69 -4.88
N VAL A 124 -18.40 2.98 -4.42
CA VAL A 124 -17.57 4.07 -4.92
C VAL A 124 -16.21 3.56 -5.42
N VAL A 125 -15.43 2.90 -4.55
CA VAL A 125 -14.04 2.54 -4.89
C VAL A 125 -13.98 1.53 -6.03
N MET A 126 -14.81 0.48 -6.00
CA MET A 126 -14.82 -0.55 -7.04
C MET A 126 -15.24 -0.02 -8.42
N PRO A 127 -16.32 0.78 -8.57
CA PRO A 127 -16.65 1.43 -9.84
C PRO A 127 -15.53 2.33 -10.36
N MET A 128 -14.91 3.15 -9.51
CA MET A 128 -13.78 3.99 -9.92
C MET A 128 -12.58 3.16 -10.37
N ASN A 129 -12.25 2.08 -9.66
CA ASN A 129 -11.17 1.17 -10.06
C ASN A 129 -11.48 0.41 -11.37
N ALA A 130 -12.75 0.22 -11.69
CA ALA A 130 -13.20 -0.36 -12.96
C ALA A 130 -13.23 0.66 -14.11
N CYS A 131 -12.81 1.91 -13.90
CA CYS A 131 -12.92 3.04 -14.84
C CYS A 131 -14.37 3.38 -15.20
N ASP A 132 -15.31 3.11 -14.31
CA ASP A 132 -16.74 3.39 -14.42
C ASP A 132 -17.20 4.55 -13.49
N GLY A 133 -16.25 5.33 -12.98
CA GLY A 133 -16.49 6.42 -12.03
C GLY A 133 -17.42 7.51 -12.54
N ASP A 134 -17.44 7.75 -13.86
CA ASP A 134 -18.35 8.72 -14.49
C ASP A 134 -19.84 8.36 -14.36
N ALA A 135 -20.15 7.10 -14.09
CA ALA A 135 -21.51 6.65 -13.80
C ALA A 135 -21.99 6.98 -12.37
N LEU A 136 -21.09 7.38 -11.48
CA LEU A 136 -21.43 7.70 -10.11
C LEU A 136 -22.12 9.08 -10.03
N PRO A 137 -23.29 9.17 -9.37
CA PRO A 137 -23.90 10.47 -9.12
C PRO A 137 -23.09 11.26 -8.09
N VAL A 138 -23.17 12.58 -8.13
CA VAL A 138 -22.51 13.46 -7.14
C VAL A 138 -22.93 13.10 -5.69
N SER A 139 -24.16 12.65 -5.51
CA SER A 139 -24.67 12.20 -4.20
C SER A 139 -23.97 10.95 -3.62
N ALA A 140 -23.19 10.21 -4.43
CA ALA A 140 -22.35 9.12 -3.92
C ALA A 140 -21.27 9.61 -2.93
N PHE A 141 -20.98 10.92 -2.96
CA PHE A 141 -19.99 11.57 -2.09
C PHE A 141 -20.63 12.38 -0.95
N ASN A 142 -21.94 12.25 -0.71
CA ASN A 142 -22.60 12.91 0.41
C ASN A 142 -21.97 12.50 1.76
N GLY A 143 -21.73 13.49 2.62
CA GLY A 143 -21.03 13.31 3.89
C GLY A 143 -19.51 13.26 3.75
N ARG A 144 -18.99 13.69 2.58
CA ARG A 144 -17.55 13.76 2.27
C ARG A 144 -17.16 15.08 1.62
N GLU A 145 -17.97 16.11 1.88
CA GLU A 145 -17.82 17.45 1.31
C GLU A 145 -16.54 18.14 1.77
N ASP A 146 -15.99 17.69 2.90
CA ASP A 146 -14.70 18.12 3.45
C ASP A 146 -13.48 17.37 2.88
N GLY A 147 -13.69 16.43 1.94
CA GLY A 147 -12.63 15.61 1.36
C GLY A 147 -12.19 14.43 2.24
N HIS A 148 -12.95 14.09 3.28
CA HIS A 148 -12.63 12.98 4.17
C HIS A 148 -13.06 11.64 3.56
N PHE A 149 -12.11 10.75 3.30
CA PHE A 149 -12.35 9.41 2.75
C PHE A 149 -12.10 8.31 3.80
N PRO A 150 -12.80 7.16 3.72
CA PRO A 150 -12.54 6.02 4.59
C PRO A 150 -11.11 5.51 4.44
N LEU A 151 -10.44 5.26 5.55
CA LEU A 151 -9.08 4.76 5.60
C LEU A 151 -9.00 3.25 5.31
N GLY A 152 -7.84 2.78 4.84
CA GLY A 152 -7.55 1.37 4.67
C GLY A 152 -8.28 0.68 3.51
N THR A 153 -8.95 1.42 2.64
CA THR A 153 -9.72 0.84 1.53
C THR A 153 -8.86 0.11 0.49
N ALA A 154 -7.56 0.42 0.41
CA ALA A 154 -6.61 -0.29 -0.45
C ALA A 154 -6.49 -1.78 -0.11
N ALA A 155 -6.76 -2.20 1.14
CA ALA A 155 -6.74 -3.60 1.54
C ALA A 155 -7.72 -4.49 0.73
N TYR A 156 -8.74 -3.90 0.13
CA TYR A 156 -9.78 -4.62 -0.63
C TYR A 156 -9.49 -4.73 -2.12
N GLU A 157 -8.42 -4.13 -2.64
CA GLU A 157 -8.12 -4.18 -4.07
C GLU A 157 -7.73 -5.59 -4.55
N LYS A 158 -6.81 -6.26 -3.86
CA LYS A 158 -6.41 -7.65 -4.14
C LYS A 158 -6.22 -7.96 -5.62
N ARG A 159 -5.36 -7.20 -6.30
CA ARG A 159 -5.24 -7.20 -7.77
C ARG A 159 -4.49 -8.41 -8.34
N GLY A 160 -3.61 -9.06 -7.57
CA GLY A 160 -2.87 -10.24 -7.99
C GLY A 160 -2.00 -10.01 -9.24
N VAL A 161 -1.30 -8.87 -9.33
CA VAL A 161 -0.56 -8.46 -10.55
C VAL A 161 0.83 -9.07 -10.67
N ALA A 162 1.36 -9.70 -9.62
CA ALA A 162 2.68 -10.31 -9.64
C ALA A 162 2.70 -11.59 -10.49
N VAL A 163 3.69 -11.76 -11.35
CA VAL A 163 3.95 -13.03 -12.04
C VAL A 163 4.42 -14.09 -11.05
N SER A 164 5.28 -13.68 -10.11
CA SER A 164 5.83 -14.55 -9.07
C SER A 164 5.79 -13.84 -7.72
N VAL A 165 5.57 -14.61 -6.66
CA VAL A 165 5.52 -14.15 -5.27
C VAL A 165 6.45 -14.97 -4.39
N PRO A 166 6.92 -14.45 -3.23
CA PRO A 166 7.81 -15.21 -2.36
C PRO A 166 7.05 -16.30 -1.60
N VAL A 167 7.60 -17.51 -1.59
CA VAL A 167 7.23 -18.59 -0.69
C VAL A 167 8.20 -18.65 0.49
N TRP A 168 7.70 -18.92 1.69
CA TRP A 168 8.51 -18.95 2.91
C TRP A 168 8.86 -20.37 3.33
N ASP A 169 10.16 -20.63 3.53
CA ASP A 169 10.71 -21.85 4.11
C ASP A 169 11.00 -21.63 5.60
N ALA A 170 10.12 -22.15 6.46
CA ALA A 170 10.22 -22.03 7.91
C ALA A 170 11.49 -22.65 8.49
N ALA A 171 12.00 -23.74 7.87
CA ALA A 171 13.18 -24.46 8.37
C ALA A 171 14.45 -23.61 8.23
N LYS A 172 14.57 -22.84 7.17
CA LYS A 172 15.71 -21.95 6.91
C LYS A 172 15.58 -20.58 7.62
N CYS A 173 14.37 -20.19 8.02
CA CYS A 173 14.11 -18.86 8.56
C CYS A 173 14.72 -18.69 9.96
N ILE A 174 15.49 -17.61 10.16
CA ILE A 174 16.06 -17.21 11.47
C ILE A 174 15.20 -16.15 12.19
N GLN A 175 14.05 -15.79 11.64
CA GLN A 175 13.09 -14.82 12.21
C GLN A 175 13.71 -13.43 12.44
N CYS A 176 14.53 -12.95 11.52
CA CYS A 176 15.20 -11.64 11.61
C CYS A 176 14.36 -10.45 11.12
N ASN A 177 13.24 -10.68 10.45
CA ASN A 177 12.30 -9.71 9.90
C ASN A 177 12.86 -8.77 8.81
N GLN A 178 14.07 -8.99 8.29
CA GLN A 178 14.65 -8.13 7.24
C GLN A 178 13.79 -8.11 5.96
N CYS A 179 13.17 -9.23 5.59
CA CYS A 179 12.29 -9.31 4.45
C CYS A 179 11.04 -8.42 4.60
N SER A 180 10.45 -8.37 5.79
CA SER A 180 9.36 -7.45 6.09
C SER A 180 9.84 -6.00 6.10
N TYR A 181 11.02 -5.74 6.68
CA TYR A 181 11.60 -4.39 6.77
C TYR A 181 11.77 -3.73 5.40
N VAL A 182 12.30 -4.45 4.41
CA VAL A 182 12.53 -3.91 3.06
C VAL A 182 11.32 -3.98 2.13
N CYS A 183 10.21 -4.60 2.55
CA CYS A 183 9.04 -4.73 1.69
C CYS A 183 8.37 -3.38 1.47
N PRO A 184 8.33 -2.88 0.21
CA PRO A 184 7.75 -1.59 -0.10
C PRO A 184 6.22 -1.57 -0.02
N HIS A 185 5.58 -2.75 0.02
CA HIS A 185 4.14 -2.89 -0.10
C HIS A 185 3.47 -3.43 1.16
N ALA A 186 4.23 -3.62 2.26
CA ALA A 186 3.74 -4.18 3.52
C ALA A 186 3.04 -5.55 3.38
N THR A 187 3.38 -6.33 2.35
CA THR A 187 2.72 -7.58 1.97
C THR A 187 3.42 -8.83 2.48
N ILE A 188 4.54 -8.68 3.19
CA ILE A 188 5.22 -9.74 3.92
C ILE A 188 5.43 -9.28 5.36
N ARG A 189 4.81 -9.99 6.31
CA ARG A 189 4.74 -9.57 7.71
C ARG A 189 5.06 -10.72 8.67
N PRO A 190 5.83 -10.48 9.74
CA PRO A 190 5.94 -11.44 10.83
C PRO A 190 4.63 -11.44 11.63
N VAL A 191 4.08 -12.63 11.83
CA VAL A 191 2.86 -12.86 12.62
C VAL A 191 3.25 -13.59 13.89
N LEU A 192 2.83 -13.04 15.03
CA LEU A 192 2.96 -13.67 16.35
C LEU A 192 1.60 -14.22 16.75
N LEU A 193 1.59 -15.49 17.17
CA LEU A 193 0.36 -16.19 17.59
C LEU A 193 0.57 -16.79 18.99
N THR A 194 -0.49 -16.83 19.78
CA THR A 194 -0.55 -17.73 20.92
C THR A 194 -0.70 -19.18 20.46
N ASP A 195 -0.56 -20.16 21.33
CA ASP A 195 -0.76 -21.56 20.96
C ASP A 195 -2.23 -21.83 20.57
N GLU A 196 -3.19 -21.15 21.20
CA GLU A 196 -4.62 -21.25 20.87
C GLU A 196 -4.90 -20.67 19.48
N GLU A 197 -4.33 -19.51 19.15
CA GLU A 197 -4.47 -18.89 17.83
C GLU A 197 -3.81 -19.75 16.76
N ALA A 198 -2.65 -20.34 17.05
CA ALA A 198 -2.00 -21.25 16.11
C ALA A 198 -2.82 -22.53 15.87
N ALA A 199 -3.52 -23.03 16.89
CA ALA A 199 -4.42 -24.17 16.78
C ALA A 199 -5.72 -23.85 16.03
N ALA A 200 -6.19 -22.61 16.08
CA ALA A 200 -7.38 -22.12 15.37
C ALA A 200 -7.09 -21.66 13.92
N ALA A 201 -5.82 -21.57 13.51
CA ALA A 201 -5.42 -21.13 12.20
C ALA A 201 -5.85 -22.13 11.10
N PRO A 202 -5.97 -21.68 9.83
CA PRO A 202 -6.19 -22.58 8.69
C PRO A 202 -5.18 -23.73 8.66
N ALA A 203 -5.60 -24.91 8.23
CA ALA A 203 -4.79 -26.14 8.29
C ALA A 203 -3.41 -26.03 7.61
N ASN A 204 -3.30 -25.21 6.56
CA ASN A 204 -2.06 -24.95 5.83
C ASN A 204 -1.29 -23.70 6.34
N PHE A 205 -1.67 -23.12 7.48
CA PHE A 205 -1.05 -21.89 7.97
C PHE A 205 0.44 -22.05 8.28
N GLY A 206 0.83 -23.16 8.90
CA GLY A 206 2.24 -23.56 9.03
C GLY A 206 3.06 -22.67 9.98
N ALA A 207 2.48 -22.20 11.09
CA ALA A 207 3.24 -21.52 12.15
C ALA A 207 4.28 -22.44 12.79
N VAL A 208 5.38 -21.86 13.24
CA VAL A 208 6.49 -22.57 13.92
C VAL A 208 6.83 -21.90 15.23
N PRO A 209 7.49 -22.60 16.18
CA PRO A 209 7.91 -21.99 17.43
C PRO A 209 8.76 -20.72 17.23
N GLY A 210 8.49 -19.71 18.03
CA GLY A 210 9.30 -18.50 18.08
C GLY A 210 10.73 -18.81 18.54
N LYS A 211 11.72 -18.10 17.94
CA LYS A 211 13.15 -18.25 18.26
C LYS A 211 13.64 -17.09 19.14
N ALA A 212 14.69 -17.31 19.92
CA ALA A 212 15.30 -16.32 20.80
C ALA A 212 14.26 -15.68 21.76
N ASN A 213 14.09 -14.36 21.75
CA ASN A 213 13.16 -13.65 22.64
C ASN A 213 11.67 -14.00 22.44
N LEU A 214 11.33 -14.74 21.38
CA LEU A 214 9.99 -15.24 21.10
C LEU A 214 9.77 -16.65 21.68
N ALA A 215 10.85 -17.36 22.04
CA ALA A 215 10.80 -18.75 22.44
C ALA A 215 9.92 -18.93 23.71
N GLY A 216 8.99 -19.86 23.65
CA GLY A 216 8.06 -20.15 24.74
C GLY A 216 6.98 -19.09 25.00
N LYS A 217 6.94 -18.03 24.19
CA LYS A 217 5.91 -16.98 24.29
C LYS A 217 4.96 -17.00 23.12
N TYR A 218 5.48 -17.22 21.91
CA TYR A 218 4.71 -17.10 20.66
C TYR A 218 5.10 -18.19 19.67
N GLN A 219 4.12 -18.59 18.86
CA GLN A 219 4.35 -19.17 17.56
C GLN A 219 4.61 -18.06 16.55
N PHE A 220 5.31 -18.38 15.45
CA PHE A 220 5.76 -17.41 14.45
C PHE A 220 5.45 -17.89 13.04
N LYS A 221 4.96 -16.99 12.19
CA LYS A 221 4.92 -17.19 10.73
C LYS A 221 5.40 -15.92 10.03
N MET A 222 6.12 -16.08 8.91
CA MET A 222 6.32 -14.99 7.96
C MET A 222 5.22 -15.10 6.89
N GLN A 223 4.14 -14.33 7.07
CA GLN A 223 2.98 -14.37 6.19
C GLN A 223 3.18 -13.45 4.99
N VAL A 224 2.83 -13.93 3.81
CA VAL A 224 2.81 -13.17 2.54
C VAL A 224 1.36 -12.98 2.09
N SER A 225 1.03 -11.78 1.59
CA SER A 225 -0.20 -11.55 0.83
C SER A 225 0.09 -11.77 -0.66
N PRO A 226 -0.33 -12.86 -1.28
CA PRO A 226 -0.02 -13.13 -2.67
C PRO A 226 -0.71 -12.16 -3.63
N LEU A 227 -1.92 -11.69 -3.28
CA LEU A 227 -2.72 -10.81 -4.13
C LEU A 227 -2.31 -9.33 -4.06
N ASP A 228 -1.58 -8.93 -3.03
CA ASP A 228 -1.08 -7.56 -2.86
C ASP A 228 0.40 -7.43 -3.23
N CYS A 229 1.12 -8.54 -3.35
CA CYS A 229 2.54 -8.56 -3.71
C CYS A 229 2.74 -8.11 -5.17
N LEU A 230 3.76 -7.27 -5.43
CA LEU A 230 4.13 -6.84 -6.79
C LEU A 230 5.30 -7.64 -7.40
N GLY A 231 5.78 -8.68 -6.72
CA GLY A 231 6.81 -9.57 -7.28
C GLY A 231 8.21 -8.96 -7.42
N CYS A 232 8.54 -7.89 -6.69
CA CYS A 232 9.82 -7.16 -6.86
C CYS A 232 11.08 -7.94 -6.42
N GLY A 233 10.94 -9.00 -5.62
CA GLY A 233 12.06 -9.84 -5.16
C GLY A 233 12.95 -9.24 -4.07
N SER A 234 12.72 -8.03 -3.58
CA SER A 234 13.55 -7.38 -2.55
C SER A 234 13.69 -8.22 -1.28
N CYS A 235 12.60 -8.86 -0.83
CA CYS A 235 12.59 -9.74 0.34
C CYS A 235 13.46 -11.00 0.15
N VAL A 236 13.48 -11.56 -1.04
CA VAL A 236 14.31 -12.74 -1.38
C VAL A 236 15.78 -12.34 -1.41
N ASN A 237 16.09 -11.18 -2.03
CA ASN A 237 17.46 -10.71 -2.16
C ASN A 237 18.11 -10.38 -0.82
N ILE A 238 17.37 -9.80 0.13
CA ILE A 238 17.90 -9.44 1.45
C ILE A 238 18.02 -10.64 2.40
N CYS A 239 17.34 -11.76 2.14
CA CYS A 239 17.28 -12.89 3.07
C CYS A 239 18.65 -13.57 3.25
N PRO A 240 19.28 -13.50 4.43
CA PRO A 240 20.62 -14.02 4.63
C PRO A 240 20.70 -15.54 4.57
N THR A 241 19.61 -16.24 4.90
CA THR A 241 19.54 -17.71 4.93
C THR A 241 18.82 -18.30 3.73
N LYS A 242 18.42 -17.47 2.75
CA LYS A 242 17.65 -17.90 1.58
C LYS A 242 16.38 -18.68 1.96
N ALA A 243 15.68 -18.21 2.99
CA ALA A 243 14.42 -18.76 3.47
C ALA A 243 13.21 -18.29 2.63
N LEU A 244 13.44 -17.54 1.55
CA LEU A 244 12.42 -17.07 0.62
C LEU A 244 12.86 -17.38 -0.81
N GLU A 245 11.91 -17.82 -1.62
CA GLU A 245 12.10 -18.11 -3.05
C GLU A 245 10.92 -17.56 -3.85
N MET A 246 11.17 -17.01 -5.04
CA MET A 246 10.10 -16.55 -5.92
C MET A 246 9.51 -17.73 -6.69
N VAL A 247 8.20 -17.91 -6.58
CA VAL A 247 7.44 -18.96 -7.28
C VAL A 247 6.23 -18.36 -8.00
N PRO A 248 5.68 -19.02 -9.03
CA PRO A 248 4.51 -18.51 -9.75
C PRO A 248 3.34 -18.20 -8.81
N LEU A 249 2.69 -17.06 -8.97
CA LEU A 249 1.56 -16.61 -8.14
C LEU A 249 0.48 -17.68 -7.99
N GLY A 250 0.11 -18.36 -9.08
CA GLY A 250 -0.94 -19.39 -9.07
C GLY A 250 -0.69 -20.53 -8.09
N THR A 251 0.55 -20.78 -7.69
CA THR A 251 0.92 -21.82 -6.71
C THR A 251 0.76 -21.37 -5.26
N GLN A 252 0.46 -20.09 -5.02
CA GLN A 252 0.41 -19.48 -3.69
C GLN A 252 -0.95 -18.86 -3.36
N LEU A 253 -1.98 -19.08 -4.16
CA LEU A 253 -3.31 -18.50 -3.93
C LEU A 253 -3.94 -19.00 -2.63
N ASP A 254 -3.60 -20.20 -2.19
CA ASP A 254 -4.04 -20.79 -0.91
C ASP A 254 -3.52 -20.03 0.32
N GLU A 255 -2.54 -19.13 0.14
CA GLU A 255 -2.08 -18.22 1.20
C GLU A 255 -2.98 -16.99 1.38
N ALA A 256 -3.94 -16.73 0.49
CA ALA A 256 -4.85 -15.59 0.64
C ALA A 256 -5.75 -15.71 1.88
N PRO A 257 -6.41 -16.86 2.18
CA PRO A 257 -7.13 -17.04 3.44
C PRO A 257 -6.22 -16.97 4.69
N ASN A 258 -4.97 -17.43 4.57
CA ASN A 258 -3.98 -17.32 5.63
C ASN A 258 -3.64 -15.86 5.95
N TRP A 259 -3.55 -15.01 4.92
CA TRP A 259 -3.36 -13.58 5.09
C TRP A 259 -4.54 -12.93 5.83
N GLU A 260 -5.78 -13.22 5.40
CA GLU A 260 -6.97 -12.67 6.06
C GLU A 260 -7.02 -13.08 7.55
N TYR A 261 -6.71 -14.33 7.86
CA TYR A 261 -6.58 -14.79 9.24
C TYR A 261 -5.51 -14.01 10.01
N ALA A 262 -4.32 -13.86 9.42
CA ALA A 262 -3.18 -13.19 10.06
C ALA A 262 -3.45 -11.72 10.39
N VAL A 263 -4.10 -10.97 9.48
CA VAL A 263 -4.38 -9.54 9.70
C VAL A 263 -5.55 -9.28 10.64
N ALA A 264 -6.42 -10.29 10.84
CA ALA A 264 -7.51 -10.25 11.81
C ALA A 264 -7.06 -10.53 13.26
N LEU A 265 -5.86 -11.08 13.45
CA LEU A 265 -5.33 -11.32 14.80
C LEU A 265 -5.07 -10.01 15.55
N PRO A 266 -5.36 -9.97 16.85
CA PRO A 266 -5.07 -8.80 17.69
C PRO A 266 -3.56 -8.55 17.76
N GLN A 267 -3.18 -7.26 17.77
CA GLN A 267 -1.79 -6.84 17.95
C GLN A 267 -1.22 -7.41 19.25
N LYS A 268 -0.09 -8.07 19.16
CA LYS A 268 0.63 -8.58 20.35
C LYS A 268 1.53 -7.50 20.92
N GLU A 269 1.77 -7.59 22.23
CA GLU A 269 2.82 -6.81 22.87
C GLU A 269 4.16 -7.09 22.16
N ASN A 270 4.85 -6.03 21.78
CA ASN A 270 6.13 -6.17 21.09
C ASN A 270 7.18 -6.78 22.04
N PRO A 271 7.71 -7.95 21.75
CA PRO A 271 8.67 -8.62 22.63
C PRO A 271 10.07 -7.99 22.59
N MET A 272 10.25 -6.92 21.82
CA MET A 272 11.54 -6.27 21.55
C MET A 272 11.41 -4.76 21.54
N ASP A 273 12.55 -4.08 21.57
CA ASP A 273 12.62 -2.64 21.27
C ASP A 273 12.18 -2.37 19.83
N LYS A 274 11.11 -1.59 19.69
CA LYS A 274 10.53 -1.20 18.40
C LYS A 274 11.44 -0.34 17.53
N TYR A 275 12.49 0.24 18.07
CA TYR A 275 13.47 1.04 17.33
C TYR A 275 14.60 0.20 16.72
N THR A 276 14.50 -1.11 16.77
CA THR A 276 15.40 -2.03 16.06
C THR A 276 14.77 -2.53 14.76
N VAL A 277 15.58 -2.95 13.78
CA VAL A 277 15.10 -3.53 12.52
C VAL A 277 14.11 -4.68 12.77
N LYS A 278 14.46 -5.59 13.69
CA LYS A 278 13.61 -6.74 14.01
C LYS A 278 12.35 -6.32 14.77
N GLY A 279 12.49 -5.47 15.77
CA GLY A 279 11.40 -5.05 16.65
C GLY A 279 10.38 -4.17 15.94
N SER A 280 10.82 -3.24 15.05
CA SER A 280 9.90 -2.37 14.33
C SER A 280 8.87 -3.15 13.50
N GLN A 281 9.22 -4.34 13.01
CA GLN A 281 8.35 -5.13 12.16
C GLN A 281 7.27 -5.91 12.93
N PHE A 282 7.34 -5.97 14.25
CA PHE A 282 6.25 -6.47 15.10
C PHE A 282 5.18 -5.40 15.38
N GLU A 283 5.46 -4.14 15.06
CA GLU A 283 4.44 -3.09 15.05
C GLU A 283 3.59 -3.20 13.77
N LYS A 284 2.27 -3.05 13.92
CA LYS A 284 1.37 -3.05 12.75
C LYS A 284 1.71 -1.88 11.84
N PRO A 285 2.00 -2.10 10.56
CA PRO A 285 2.09 -0.99 9.61
C PRO A 285 0.71 -0.37 9.46
N LEU A 286 0.62 0.95 9.60
CA LEU A 286 -0.64 1.66 9.37
C LEU A 286 -0.75 2.12 7.91
N LEU A 287 -0.36 1.20 7.04
CA LEU A 287 -0.43 1.27 5.59
C LEU A 287 -0.85 -0.10 5.06
N GLU A 288 -1.91 -0.12 4.23
CA GLU A 288 -2.37 -1.30 3.52
C GLU A 288 -2.21 -1.04 2.02
N PHE A 289 -1.18 -1.63 1.41
CA PHE A 289 -0.95 -1.50 -0.02
C PHE A 289 -1.53 -2.67 -0.80
N SER A 290 -2.11 -2.35 -1.95
CA SER A 290 -2.36 -3.30 -3.02
C SER A 290 -1.62 -2.86 -4.28
N GLY A 291 -1.66 -3.68 -5.32
CA GLY A 291 -0.88 -3.49 -6.53
C GLY A 291 -0.95 -2.10 -7.17
N ALA A 292 -2.11 -1.44 -7.17
CA ALA A 292 -2.23 -0.11 -7.78
C ALA A 292 -1.84 1.03 -6.84
N CYS A 293 -2.22 0.93 -5.57
CA CYS A 293 -1.88 1.94 -4.56
C CYS A 293 -0.41 1.86 -4.12
N ALA A 294 0.26 0.73 -4.36
CA ALA A 294 1.63 0.53 -3.91
C ALA A 294 2.69 1.28 -4.73
N GLY A 295 2.33 1.92 -5.82
CA GLY A 295 3.30 2.54 -6.72
C GLY A 295 4.14 1.50 -7.47
N CYS A 296 5.46 1.74 -7.60
CA CYS A 296 6.35 0.87 -8.37
C CYS A 296 6.74 -0.40 -7.62
N ALA A 297 6.89 -1.51 -8.35
CA ALA A 297 7.48 -2.74 -7.81
C ALA A 297 8.91 -2.47 -7.34
N GLY A 298 9.19 -2.67 -6.05
CA GLY A 298 10.50 -2.39 -5.46
C GLY A 298 10.76 -0.90 -5.20
N CYS A 299 9.71 -0.09 -5.02
CA CYS A 299 9.84 1.33 -4.66
C CYS A 299 10.82 1.53 -3.50
N GLY A 300 11.74 2.50 -3.62
CA GLY A 300 12.72 2.83 -2.58
C GLY A 300 12.19 3.75 -1.49
N GLU A 301 11.03 4.36 -1.67
CA GLU A 301 10.43 5.34 -0.75
C GLU A 301 9.46 4.70 0.24
N THR A 302 8.54 3.87 -0.25
CA THR A 302 7.45 3.30 0.57
C THR A 302 7.89 2.47 1.77
N PRO A 303 9.06 1.78 1.80
CA PRO A 303 9.56 1.13 3.01
C PRO A 303 9.81 2.09 4.17
N TYR A 304 10.30 3.31 3.88
CA TYR A 304 10.53 4.35 4.90
C TYR A 304 9.20 4.87 5.45
N ILE A 305 8.24 5.15 4.57
CA ILE A 305 6.90 5.59 4.98
C ILE A 305 6.23 4.52 5.85
N LYS A 306 6.30 3.25 5.46
CA LYS A 306 5.81 2.13 6.25
C LYS A 306 6.44 2.12 7.65
N LEU A 307 7.78 2.21 7.72
CA LEU A 307 8.51 2.21 8.99
C LEU A 307 8.07 3.37 9.89
N VAL A 308 7.93 4.56 9.34
CA VAL A 308 7.48 5.74 10.09
C VAL A 308 6.06 5.54 10.63
N THR A 309 5.15 4.93 9.86
CA THR A 309 3.81 4.59 10.36
C THR A 309 3.84 3.52 11.45
N GLN A 310 4.75 2.55 11.39
CA GLN A 310 4.91 1.55 12.45
C GLN A 310 5.41 2.16 13.77
N LEU A 311 6.28 3.17 13.69
CA LEU A 311 6.87 3.80 14.88
C LEU A 311 6.01 4.91 15.48
N PHE A 312 5.29 5.66 14.66
CA PHE A 312 4.64 6.91 15.05
C PHE A 312 3.18 7.05 14.58
N GLY A 313 2.68 6.11 13.81
CA GLY A 313 1.41 6.24 13.07
C GLY A 313 0.18 6.49 13.95
N ASP A 314 0.17 6.02 15.19
CA ASP A 314 -0.91 6.22 16.16
C ASP A 314 -1.09 7.69 16.61
N ARG A 315 -0.11 8.55 16.32
CA ARG A 315 -0.09 9.97 16.70
C ARG A 315 0.53 10.87 15.63
N MET A 316 0.39 10.49 14.36
CA MET A 316 1.12 11.07 13.23
C MET A 316 0.25 12.03 12.43
N TYR A 317 0.82 13.20 12.11
CA TYR A 317 0.31 14.12 11.09
C TYR A 317 1.26 14.15 9.89
N VAL A 318 0.69 14.14 8.70
CA VAL A 318 1.43 14.16 7.44
C VAL A 318 0.96 15.33 6.57
N ALA A 319 1.86 16.25 6.29
CA ALA A 319 1.72 17.19 5.18
C ALA A 319 2.40 16.56 3.96
N ASN A 320 1.68 16.40 2.86
CA ASN A 320 2.17 15.67 1.70
C ASN A 320 2.24 16.57 0.47
N ALA A 321 3.38 16.55 -0.23
CA ALA A 321 3.53 17.23 -1.51
C ALA A 321 2.92 16.40 -2.64
N THR A 322 2.30 17.08 -3.62
CA THR A 322 1.82 16.44 -4.84
C THR A 322 2.97 15.73 -5.57
N GLY A 323 2.78 14.47 -5.91
CA GLY A 323 3.76 13.60 -6.54
C GLY A 323 3.41 12.13 -6.32
N CYS A 324 4.41 11.23 -6.29
CA CYS A 324 4.18 9.81 -6.04
C CYS A 324 3.48 9.54 -4.71
N THR A 325 3.87 10.24 -3.66
CA THR A 325 3.29 10.10 -2.32
C THR A 325 1.83 10.53 -2.23
N SER A 326 1.37 11.44 -3.09
CA SER A 326 -0.05 11.78 -3.21
C SER A 326 -0.82 10.75 -4.05
N ILE A 327 -0.20 10.23 -5.11
CA ILE A 327 -0.87 9.28 -6.01
C ILE A 327 -1.19 7.97 -5.27
N TRP A 328 -0.19 7.34 -4.66
CA TRP A 328 -0.45 6.13 -3.89
C TRP A 328 -1.07 6.41 -2.50
N GLY A 329 -0.91 7.62 -1.96
CA GLY A 329 -1.38 7.98 -0.61
C GLY A 329 -2.84 8.44 -0.54
N GLY A 330 -3.43 8.98 -1.60
CA GLY A 330 -4.78 9.54 -1.52
C GLY A 330 -5.43 10.00 -2.82
N SER A 331 -4.71 10.05 -3.95
CA SER A 331 -5.31 10.48 -5.23
C SER A 331 -5.95 9.33 -6.01
N ALA A 332 -5.58 8.09 -5.72
CA ALA A 332 -6.29 6.93 -6.21
C ALA A 332 -7.63 6.78 -5.43
N PRO A 333 -8.62 6.08 -5.96
CA PRO A 333 -9.89 5.89 -5.25
C PRO A 333 -9.73 5.11 -3.93
N SER A 334 -8.62 4.39 -3.76
CA SER A 334 -8.32 3.61 -2.55
C SER A 334 -7.32 4.35 -1.66
N MET A 335 -7.53 4.28 -0.35
CA MET A 335 -6.69 4.89 0.67
C MET A 335 -5.84 3.82 1.36
N PRO A 336 -4.50 3.90 1.31
CA PRO A 336 -3.63 2.92 1.95
C PRO A 336 -3.46 3.15 3.45
N TYR A 337 -3.50 4.39 3.92
CA TYR A 337 -3.39 4.71 5.35
C TYR A 337 -4.56 4.11 6.12
N THR A 338 -4.27 3.49 7.26
CA THR A 338 -5.25 2.80 8.09
C THR A 338 -5.06 3.13 9.57
N THR A 339 -5.85 2.51 10.43
CA THR A 339 -5.83 2.73 11.87
C THR A 339 -5.47 1.45 12.63
N ASN A 340 -5.04 1.62 13.89
CA ASN A 340 -4.92 0.53 14.83
C ASN A 340 -6.30 0.15 15.43
N GLU A 341 -6.32 -0.82 16.34
CA GLU A 341 -7.54 -1.30 17.01
C GLU A 341 -8.26 -0.23 17.84
N LYS A 342 -7.58 0.87 18.18
CA LYS A 342 -8.13 2.01 18.93
C LYS A 342 -8.66 3.12 17.99
N GLY A 343 -8.67 2.88 16.68
CA GLY A 343 -9.05 3.87 15.68
C GLY A 343 -8.04 5.00 15.47
N GLN A 344 -6.79 4.82 15.91
CA GLN A 344 -5.71 5.80 15.77
C GLN A 344 -4.85 5.46 14.56
N GLY A 345 -4.53 6.46 13.76
CA GLY A 345 -3.70 6.33 12.57
C GLY A 345 -3.22 7.67 12.05
N PRO A 346 -2.42 7.67 10.95
CA PRO A 346 -1.95 8.90 10.34
C PRO A 346 -3.10 9.79 9.88
N ALA A 347 -3.05 11.08 10.23
CA ALA A 347 -3.86 12.13 9.61
C ALA A 347 -3.04 12.71 8.46
N TRP A 348 -3.49 12.45 7.23
CA TRP A 348 -2.78 12.78 6.01
C TRP A 348 -3.55 13.86 5.24
N CYS A 349 -2.84 14.89 4.79
CA CYS A 349 -3.40 15.93 3.95
C CYS A 349 -2.43 16.29 2.84
N ASN A 350 -2.91 16.36 1.60
CA ASN A 350 -2.12 16.78 0.45
C ASN A 350 -2.11 18.30 0.29
N SER A 351 -0.97 18.84 -0.11
CA SER A 351 -0.83 20.23 -0.57
C SER A 351 -0.33 20.26 -2.00
N LEU A 352 -0.12 21.45 -2.54
CA LEU A 352 0.52 21.62 -3.84
C LEU A 352 2.02 21.26 -3.74
N PHE A 353 2.61 20.96 -4.89
CA PHE A 353 4.04 20.67 -5.00
C PHE A 353 4.90 21.84 -4.49
N GLU A 354 4.47 23.06 -4.73
CA GLU A 354 5.23 24.28 -4.48
C GLU A 354 5.18 24.75 -3.01
N ASP A 355 4.17 24.36 -2.24
CA ASP A 355 3.87 24.95 -0.92
C ASP A 355 3.92 23.98 0.26
N ASN A 356 4.37 22.75 0.04
CA ASN A 356 4.26 21.70 1.07
C ASN A 356 5.12 21.99 2.33
N ALA A 357 6.25 22.65 2.18
CA ALA A 357 7.10 23.01 3.32
C ALA A 357 6.37 24.01 4.24
N GLU A 358 5.78 25.06 3.66
CA GLU A 358 5.01 26.07 4.36
C GLU A 358 3.73 25.50 4.95
N PHE A 359 3.04 24.63 4.21
CA PHE A 359 1.86 23.93 4.67
C PHE A 359 2.17 23.06 5.90
N GLY A 360 3.24 22.26 5.86
CA GLY A 360 3.68 21.44 6.97
C GLY A 360 4.11 22.26 8.19
N LEU A 361 4.82 23.39 7.97
CA LEU A 361 5.14 24.34 9.03
C LEU A 361 3.88 24.96 9.63
N GLY A 362 2.91 25.34 8.82
CA GLY A 362 1.62 25.87 9.26
C GLY A 362 0.83 24.88 10.12
N MET A 363 0.78 23.62 9.72
CA MET A 363 0.18 22.54 10.52
C MET A 363 0.86 22.40 11.88
N PHE A 364 2.20 22.39 11.89
CA PHE A 364 2.97 22.31 13.14
C PHE A 364 2.70 23.51 14.06
N MET A 365 2.75 24.72 13.52
CA MET A 365 2.53 25.95 14.30
C MET A 365 1.10 26.02 14.85
N GLY A 366 0.09 25.64 14.05
CA GLY A 366 -1.30 25.57 14.50
C GLY A 366 -1.48 24.56 15.63
N GLN A 367 -0.94 23.37 15.49
CA GLN A 367 -0.96 22.32 16.50
C GLN A 367 -0.25 22.76 17.79
N LYS A 368 0.95 23.36 17.67
CA LYS A 368 1.72 23.87 18.80
C LYS A 368 0.95 24.94 19.56
N HIS A 369 0.40 25.93 18.87
CA HIS A 369 -0.37 27.03 19.47
C HIS A 369 -1.59 26.55 20.25
N ARG A 370 -2.41 25.68 19.64
CA ARG A 370 -3.59 25.11 20.28
C ARG A 370 -3.19 24.30 21.53
N ARG A 371 -2.13 23.54 21.43
CA ARG A 371 -1.62 22.70 22.51
C ARG A 371 -1.05 23.53 23.68
N GLU A 372 -0.32 24.60 23.39
CA GLU A 372 0.18 25.54 24.39
C GLU A 372 -0.99 26.28 25.09
N ALA A 373 -2.01 26.67 24.34
CA ALA A 373 -3.21 27.28 24.93
C ALA A 373 -3.94 26.32 25.88
N LEU A 374 -4.07 25.04 25.49
CA LEU A 374 -4.64 24.01 26.38
C LEU A 374 -3.76 23.78 27.62
N ALA A 375 -2.43 23.74 27.46
CA ALA A 375 -1.50 23.56 28.58
C ALA A 375 -1.62 24.69 29.63
N LYS A 376 -1.83 25.95 29.18
CA LYS A 376 -2.09 27.07 30.10
C LYS A 376 -3.35 26.88 30.90
N LYS A 377 -4.43 26.35 30.27
CA LYS A 377 -5.67 26.04 31.00
C LYS A 377 -5.47 24.90 31.99
N ILE A 378 -4.79 23.81 31.58
CA ILE A 378 -4.51 22.67 32.45
C ILE A 378 -3.69 23.07 33.68
N LYS A 379 -2.73 24.00 33.51
CA LYS A 379 -2.00 24.56 34.65
C LYS A 379 -2.96 25.19 35.68
N GLY A 380 -4.07 25.79 35.25
CA GLY A 380 -5.08 26.31 36.16
C GLY A 380 -5.68 25.26 37.08
N LEU A 381 -5.80 23.97 36.68
CA LEU A 381 -6.23 22.89 37.58
C LEU A 381 -5.24 22.68 38.72
N VAL A 382 -3.94 22.75 38.41
CA VAL A 382 -2.88 22.62 39.45
C VAL A 382 -2.98 23.80 40.43
N ASP A 383 -3.14 25.02 39.92
CA ASP A 383 -3.25 26.22 40.73
C ASP A 383 -4.52 26.21 41.63
N LEU A 384 -5.61 25.59 41.16
CA LEU A 384 -6.85 25.39 41.90
C LEU A 384 -6.82 24.20 42.89
N GLY A 385 -5.80 23.34 42.81
CA GLY A 385 -5.72 22.10 43.60
C GLY A 385 -6.76 21.05 43.19
N VAL A 386 -7.28 21.12 41.93
CA VAL A 386 -8.28 20.19 41.38
C VAL A 386 -7.61 19.33 40.31
N LEU A 387 -7.70 18.00 40.42
CA LEU A 387 -7.00 17.05 39.53
C LEU A 387 -5.51 17.43 39.35
N ALA A 388 -4.91 17.94 40.43
CA ALA A 388 -3.57 18.54 40.36
C ALA A 388 -2.48 17.53 40.01
N GLU A 389 -2.62 16.27 40.47
CA GLU A 389 -1.65 15.21 40.19
C GLU A 389 -1.66 14.82 38.72
N GLU A 390 -2.85 14.57 38.13
CA GLU A 390 -2.98 14.18 36.73
C GLU A 390 -2.59 15.33 35.80
N ALA A 391 -2.97 16.57 36.17
CA ALA A 391 -2.62 17.78 35.43
C ALA A 391 -1.11 18.03 35.43
N GLN A 392 -0.44 17.90 36.59
CA GLN A 392 1.01 18.06 36.70
C GLN A 392 1.76 16.97 35.96
N ALA A 393 1.34 15.71 36.12
CA ALA A 393 1.95 14.58 35.40
C ALA A 393 1.90 14.75 33.87
N TRP A 394 0.78 15.28 33.36
CA TRP A 394 0.66 15.60 31.93
C TRP A 394 1.57 16.79 31.55
N LEU A 395 1.62 17.86 32.33
CA LEU A 395 2.50 19.02 32.07
C LEU A 395 3.95 18.61 31.99
N ASP A 396 4.40 17.70 32.87
CA ASP A 396 5.79 17.23 32.92
C ASP A 396 6.16 16.35 31.72
N THR A 397 5.21 15.60 31.16
CA THR A 397 5.46 14.64 30.08
C THR A 397 4.95 15.09 28.71
N LYS A 398 4.27 16.22 28.63
CA LYS A 398 3.58 16.66 27.39
C LYS A 398 4.49 16.77 26.16
N GLU A 399 5.78 16.97 26.30
CA GLU A 399 6.72 17.05 25.17
C GLU A 399 7.31 15.68 24.77
N GLU A 400 6.97 14.61 25.45
CA GLU A 400 7.46 13.27 25.17
C GLU A 400 6.38 12.40 24.49
N GLY A 401 6.71 11.86 23.33
CA GLY A 401 5.73 11.14 22.49
C GLY A 401 5.10 9.94 23.17
N GLU A 402 5.89 9.10 23.79
CA GLU A 402 5.39 7.87 24.44
C GLU A 402 4.85 8.14 25.87
N ALA A 403 5.59 8.90 26.68
CA ALA A 403 5.16 9.20 28.04
C ALA A 403 3.84 10.01 28.08
N SER A 404 3.63 10.93 27.10
CA SER A 404 2.38 11.69 27.03
C SER A 404 1.14 10.83 26.75
N LYS A 405 1.26 9.62 26.24
CA LYS A 405 0.09 8.74 25.98
C LYS A 405 -0.62 8.34 27.28
N ALA A 406 0.14 7.86 28.25
CA ALA A 406 -0.40 7.40 29.52
C ALA A 406 -0.98 8.57 30.35
N THR A 407 -0.23 9.66 30.47
CA THR A 407 -0.65 10.86 31.22
C THR A 407 -1.83 11.55 30.57
N SER A 408 -1.90 11.59 29.22
CA SER A 408 -3.08 12.09 28.50
C SER A 408 -4.35 11.26 28.77
N ALA A 409 -4.21 9.94 28.79
CA ALA A 409 -5.34 9.06 29.06
C ALA A 409 -5.84 9.24 30.49
N ALA A 410 -4.93 9.33 31.47
CA ALA A 410 -5.28 9.56 32.88
C ALA A 410 -5.98 10.92 33.08
N LEU A 411 -5.40 12.00 32.55
CA LEU A 411 -5.99 13.35 32.65
C LEU A 411 -7.36 13.44 31.96
N LEU A 412 -7.51 12.85 30.77
CA LEU A 412 -8.80 12.84 30.07
C LEU A 412 -9.88 12.08 30.84
N ALA A 413 -9.51 10.91 31.44
CA ALA A 413 -10.43 10.13 32.24
C ALA A 413 -10.85 10.90 33.51
N ALA A 414 -9.91 11.54 34.20
CA ALA A 414 -10.19 12.37 35.37
C ALA A 414 -11.06 13.58 35.02
N ALA A 415 -10.78 14.28 33.92
CA ALA A 415 -11.58 15.40 33.45
C ALA A 415 -13.02 15.01 33.11
N LYS A 416 -13.23 13.86 32.46
CA LYS A 416 -14.57 13.31 32.16
C LYS A 416 -15.35 12.92 33.41
N ALA A 417 -14.66 12.46 34.46
CA ALA A 417 -15.27 12.05 35.72
C ALA A 417 -15.49 13.21 36.72
N TYR A 418 -14.99 14.40 36.42
CA TYR A 418 -15.08 15.53 37.33
C TYR A 418 -16.56 15.98 37.54
N ALA A 419 -17.03 15.92 38.77
CA ALA A 419 -18.36 16.29 39.19
C ALA A 419 -18.36 17.31 40.34
N GLY A 420 -17.26 18.05 40.55
CA GLY A 420 -17.14 19.07 41.58
C GLY A 420 -17.84 20.37 41.22
N ASP A 421 -18.09 21.19 42.23
CA ASP A 421 -18.86 22.45 42.13
C ASP A 421 -18.03 23.66 41.66
N ASN A 422 -16.70 23.51 41.47
CA ASN A 422 -15.85 24.58 41.02
C ASN A 422 -16.09 24.84 39.52
N ALA A 423 -16.74 25.95 39.20
CA ALA A 423 -17.12 26.31 37.83
C ALA A 423 -15.89 26.55 36.91
N GLU A 424 -14.78 27.08 37.44
CA GLU A 424 -13.55 27.32 36.67
C GLU A 424 -12.89 25.99 36.34
N ALA A 425 -12.75 25.09 37.32
CA ALA A 425 -12.21 23.76 37.10
C ALA A 425 -13.07 22.98 36.09
N LYS A 426 -14.40 23.07 36.17
CA LYS A 426 -15.29 22.44 35.21
C LYS A 426 -15.07 22.93 33.78
N ALA A 427 -14.94 24.25 33.58
CA ALA A 427 -14.67 24.82 32.25
C ALA A 427 -13.34 24.35 31.68
N ILE A 428 -12.32 24.13 32.55
CA ILE A 428 -11.06 23.55 32.11
C ILE A 428 -11.22 22.06 31.74
N CYS A 429 -11.95 21.30 32.55
CA CYS A 429 -12.24 19.90 32.22
C CYS A 429 -13.01 19.76 30.90
N ASP A 430 -13.99 20.61 30.65
CA ASP A 430 -14.73 20.63 29.39
C ASP A 430 -13.79 20.94 28.21
N ALA A 431 -12.86 21.91 28.35
CA ALA A 431 -11.85 22.21 27.34
C ALA A 431 -10.87 21.06 27.10
N ILE A 432 -10.52 20.27 28.13
CA ILE A 432 -9.70 19.06 28.00
C ILE A 432 -10.45 17.99 27.21
N VAL A 433 -11.74 17.80 27.49
CA VAL A 433 -12.56 16.81 26.80
C VAL A 433 -12.79 17.21 25.33
N GLU A 434 -13.05 18.49 25.06
CA GLU A 434 -13.17 19.02 23.69
C GLU A 434 -11.86 18.92 22.91
N GLY A 435 -10.74 19.27 23.55
CA GLY A 435 -9.39 19.24 22.95
C GLY A 435 -8.64 17.93 23.16
N TYR A 436 -9.31 16.80 23.34
CA TYR A 436 -8.67 15.52 23.70
C TYR A 436 -7.56 15.06 22.75
N ASP A 437 -7.71 15.36 21.46
CA ASP A 437 -6.72 15.01 20.41
C ASP A 437 -5.42 15.81 20.52
N LEU A 438 -5.41 16.93 21.25
CA LEU A 438 -4.23 17.77 21.52
C LEU A 438 -3.38 17.25 22.68
N LEU A 439 -3.89 16.35 23.49
CA LEU A 439 -3.19 15.89 24.72
C LEU A 439 -1.95 15.08 24.38
N VAL A 440 -2.05 14.09 23.51
CA VAL A 440 -0.90 13.28 23.09
C VAL A 440 0.01 14.09 22.15
N LYS A 441 1.33 14.06 22.42
CA LYS A 441 2.33 14.69 21.55
C LYS A 441 2.28 14.10 20.16
N LYS A 442 1.89 14.90 19.17
CA LYS A 442 1.87 14.47 17.77
C LYS A 442 3.29 14.36 17.20
N SER A 443 3.44 13.45 16.23
CA SER A 443 4.61 13.35 15.37
C SER A 443 4.26 13.99 14.03
N GLN A 444 4.89 15.10 13.71
CA GLN A 444 4.61 15.88 12.50
C GLN A 444 5.63 15.53 11.41
N TRP A 445 5.15 15.22 10.22
CA TRP A 445 5.95 14.81 9.07
C TRP A 445 5.58 15.60 7.82
N ILE A 446 6.59 15.85 6.99
CA ILE A 446 6.42 16.39 5.64
C ILE A 446 6.89 15.28 4.69
N PHE A 447 6.03 14.84 3.79
CA PHE A 447 6.33 13.84 2.77
C PHE A 447 6.28 14.44 1.38
N GLY A 448 7.15 13.96 0.53
CA GLY A 448 7.18 14.29 -0.89
C GLY A 448 8.00 13.25 -1.64
N GLY A 449 7.78 13.13 -2.94
CA GLY A 449 8.57 12.29 -3.83
C GLY A 449 9.92 12.89 -4.15
N ASP A 450 10.69 12.18 -4.96
CA ASP A 450 12.01 12.56 -5.43
C ASP A 450 11.99 13.91 -6.19
N GLY A 451 10.99 14.13 -7.06
CA GLY A 451 10.83 15.39 -7.77
C GLY A 451 10.70 16.59 -6.85
N TRP A 452 9.89 16.48 -5.79
CA TRP A 452 9.74 17.53 -4.80
C TRP A 452 11.01 17.75 -3.98
N ALA A 453 11.62 16.65 -3.51
CA ALA A 453 12.76 16.73 -2.58
C ALA A 453 14.06 17.19 -3.24
N TYR A 454 14.27 16.90 -4.53
CA TYR A 454 15.53 17.20 -5.23
C TYR A 454 15.41 18.33 -6.26
N ASP A 455 14.31 18.40 -7.01
CA ASP A 455 14.21 19.28 -8.18
C ASP A 455 13.86 20.73 -7.80
N ILE A 456 13.19 20.96 -6.67
CA ILE A 456 12.87 22.32 -6.20
C ILE A 456 13.86 22.89 -5.18
N GLY A 457 14.99 22.22 -4.92
CA GLY A 457 16.07 22.74 -4.08
C GLY A 457 15.74 22.77 -2.60
N TYR A 458 15.21 21.73 -2.10
CA TYR A 458 14.89 21.53 -0.68
C TYR A 458 16.10 21.67 0.24
#